data_849ec805673dc9b795046d77dcb795bd
#
_entry.id   849ec805673dc9b795046d77dcb795bd
#
_cell.length_a   1.000
_cell.length_b   1.000
_cell.length_c   1.000
_cell.angle_alpha   90.00
_cell.angle_beta   90.00
_cell.angle_gamma   90.00
#
_symmetry.space_group_name_H-M   'P 1'
#
loop_
_entity.id
_entity.type
_entity.pdbx_description
1 polymer ?
#
loop_
_entity_poly.entity_id
_entity_poly.type
_entity_poly.pdbx_seq_one_letter_code
_entity_poly.pdbx_strand_id
1 'polypeptide(L)'
;MKSAKNNEKNETKIIQLEELSWKQIDSFDRKKTIIFIPFSPLEEHGPHLPVGTDLLTARDAAKEAIRLINKKKPELTIALFPPIPLGYSKMATDFPGTVSTQIKTLKTIVSDVCSSFARFGFKYFVICTFHMDLGHLKGIYSGMNKAMKTHSIKIIEPWGPYFHNKEVEKREPQVGFDTKKEVHACFRETSLMNYQYPYLVDPSYKNLQSIYRDLYSPRVLGKTFKDIGIIEGYVGSPARADSDYGRWYFQQIVETYTQATLNLYEGKKLPELPKKTQMLMRSMFWIK
;
A
#
# COMPACT_ATOMS: atom_id res chain seq x y z
N MET A 1 -35.14 -28.53 -1.75
CA MET A 1 -34.11 -28.11 -0.79
C MET A 1 -33.09 -29.24 -0.64
N LYS A 2 -32.06 -29.31 -1.50
CA LYS A 2 -30.85 -30.11 -1.33
C LYS A 2 -29.76 -29.53 -2.23
N SER A 3 -28.50 -29.42 -1.69
CA SER A 3 -27.23 -29.12 -2.34
C SER A 3 -26.93 -27.66 -2.72
N ALA A 4 -26.67 -26.86 -1.68
CA ALA A 4 -25.75 -25.72 -1.79
C ALA A 4 -24.67 -25.88 -0.70
N LYS A 5 -24.02 -27.04 -0.65
CA LYS A 5 -22.84 -27.31 0.19
C LYS A 5 -21.84 -28.04 -0.70
N ASN A 6 -20.70 -27.43 -0.90
CA ASN A 6 -19.43 -27.92 -1.39
C ASN A 6 -18.89 -27.15 -2.60
N ASN A 7 -18.41 -25.94 -2.33
CA ASN A 7 -17.32 -25.34 -3.09
C ASN A 7 -16.49 -24.39 -2.20
N GLU A 8 -16.28 -24.75 -0.94
CA GLU A 8 -15.14 -24.25 -0.16
C GLU A 8 -13.90 -25.00 -0.66
N LYS A 9 -13.42 -24.62 -1.84
CA LYS A 9 -12.08 -24.99 -2.29
C LYS A 9 -11.10 -24.45 -1.25
N ASN A 10 -10.26 -25.31 -0.68
CA ASN A 10 -9.10 -25.09 0.17
C ASN A 10 -8.46 -23.70 0.01
N GLU A 11 -9.12 -22.65 0.47
CA GLU A 11 -8.47 -21.36 0.64
C GLU A 11 -7.47 -21.51 1.77
N THR A 12 -6.20 -21.31 1.47
CA THR A 12 -5.13 -21.32 2.47
C THR A 12 -5.49 -20.29 3.54
N LYS A 13 -5.80 -20.75 4.75
CA LYS A 13 -6.23 -19.88 5.87
C LYS A 13 -5.11 -18.87 6.15
N ILE A 14 -5.44 -17.59 6.11
CA ILE A 14 -4.53 -16.51 6.49
C ILE A 14 -4.48 -16.45 8.02
N ILE A 15 -3.29 -16.44 8.57
CA ILE A 15 -3.05 -16.28 10.00
C ILE A 15 -3.22 -14.80 10.35
N GLN A 16 -4.28 -14.46 11.06
CA GLN A 16 -4.55 -13.09 11.54
C GLN A 16 -4.07 -12.99 12.99
N LEU A 17 -3.11 -12.08 13.26
CA LEU A 17 -2.46 -11.97 14.58
C LEU A 17 -3.44 -11.61 15.69
N GLU A 18 -4.46 -10.80 15.39
CA GLU A 18 -5.49 -10.40 16.33
C GLU A 18 -6.42 -11.54 16.79
N GLU A 19 -6.44 -12.64 16.06
CA GLU A 19 -7.22 -13.83 16.42
C GLU A 19 -6.45 -14.80 17.30
N LEU A 20 -5.16 -14.54 17.58
CA LEU A 20 -4.28 -15.47 18.29
C LEU A 20 -3.99 -15.01 19.71
N SER A 21 -3.91 -15.99 20.60
CA SER A 21 -3.34 -15.78 21.93
C SER A 21 -1.82 -15.57 21.86
N TRP A 22 -1.24 -14.94 22.86
CA TRP A 22 0.22 -14.77 22.96
C TRP A 22 0.98 -16.10 22.93
N LYS A 23 0.42 -17.19 23.49
CA LYS A 23 1.02 -18.54 23.45
C LYS A 23 1.10 -19.09 22.03
N GLN A 24 0.06 -18.88 21.22
CA GLN A 24 0.05 -19.29 19.81
C GLN A 24 1.10 -18.50 19.01
N ILE A 25 1.20 -17.18 19.23
CA ILE A 25 2.23 -16.36 18.60
C ILE A 25 3.62 -16.79 19.07
N ASP A 26 3.78 -17.15 20.33
CA ASP A 26 5.07 -17.59 20.88
C ASP A 26 5.52 -18.95 20.32
N SER A 27 4.61 -19.80 19.84
CA SER A 27 4.93 -21.08 19.19
C SER A 27 5.49 -20.94 17.77
N PHE A 28 5.46 -19.78 17.15
CA PHE A 28 5.95 -19.59 15.79
C PHE A 28 7.47 -19.73 15.69
N ASP A 29 7.95 -20.37 14.64
CA ASP A 29 9.39 -20.42 14.31
C ASP A 29 9.86 -19.01 13.86
N ARG A 30 10.68 -18.37 14.72
CA ARG A 30 11.20 -17.00 14.49
C ARG A 30 12.04 -16.88 13.22
N LYS A 31 12.63 -17.96 12.74
CA LYS A 31 13.46 -17.99 11.52
C LYS A 31 12.63 -18.09 10.25
N LYS A 32 11.41 -18.62 10.36
CA LYS A 32 10.50 -18.89 9.23
C LYS A 32 9.26 -18.01 9.23
N THR A 33 9.10 -17.14 10.23
CA THR A 33 7.93 -16.26 10.33
C THR A 33 8.19 -14.89 9.73
N ILE A 34 7.25 -14.45 8.88
CA ILE A 34 7.22 -13.11 8.27
C ILE A 34 5.92 -12.43 8.67
N ILE A 35 6.01 -11.19 9.13
CA ILE A 35 4.84 -10.39 9.56
C ILE A 35 4.52 -9.35 8.48
N PHE A 36 3.32 -9.44 7.91
CA PHE A 36 2.77 -8.47 6.99
C PHE A 36 1.97 -7.43 7.76
N ILE A 37 2.22 -6.15 7.50
CA ILE A 37 1.61 -5.01 8.19
C ILE A 37 0.97 -4.09 7.14
N PRO A 38 -0.33 -4.24 6.83
CA PRO A 38 -1.04 -3.28 5.98
C PRO A 38 -1.11 -1.92 6.68
N PHE A 39 -0.62 -0.86 6.01
CA PHE A 39 -0.50 0.45 6.60
C PHE A 39 -0.74 1.55 5.57
N SER A 40 -1.97 2.00 5.43
CA SER A 40 -2.38 3.08 4.54
C SER A 40 -3.44 3.96 5.20
N PRO A 41 -3.52 5.26 4.87
CA PRO A 41 -4.48 6.17 5.47
C PRO A 41 -5.94 5.86 5.10
N LEU A 42 -6.86 6.47 5.84
CA LEU A 42 -8.13 6.88 5.29
C LEU A 42 -7.93 8.24 4.64
N GLU A 43 -8.14 8.32 3.34
CA GLU A 43 -7.95 9.53 2.53
C GLU A 43 -9.10 9.67 1.54
N GLU A 44 -9.56 10.89 1.32
CA GLU A 44 -10.50 11.16 0.25
C GLU A 44 -9.94 10.71 -1.09
N HIS A 45 -10.78 10.22 -1.99
CA HIS A 45 -10.42 9.76 -3.34
C HIS A 45 -11.47 10.23 -4.35
N GLY A 46 -11.66 11.55 -4.40
CA GLY A 46 -12.67 12.16 -5.24
C GLY A 46 -14.11 11.82 -4.80
N PRO A 47 -15.10 12.26 -5.55
CA PRO A 47 -16.51 12.03 -5.19
C PRO A 47 -16.96 10.59 -5.43
N HIS A 48 -16.15 9.75 -6.07
CA HIS A 48 -16.54 8.45 -6.63
C HIS A 48 -15.94 7.24 -5.95
N LEU A 49 -14.86 7.40 -5.17
CA LEU A 49 -14.20 6.29 -4.47
C LEU A 49 -14.33 6.44 -2.95
N PRO A 50 -14.38 5.33 -2.20
CA PRO A 50 -14.43 5.39 -0.74
C PRO A 50 -13.10 5.90 -0.16
N VAL A 51 -13.17 6.55 0.99
CA VAL A 51 -11.98 7.05 1.72
C VAL A 51 -11.04 5.92 2.16
N GLY A 52 -11.47 4.68 2.12
CA GLY A 52 -10.67 3.49 2.44
C GLY A 52 -9.94 2.88 1.25
N THR A 53 -9.93 3.50 0.07
CA THR A 53 -9.35 2.95 -1.17
C THR A 53 -7.94 2.40 -0.95
N ASP A 54 -7.05 3.17 -0.36
CA ASP A 54 -5.66 2.77 -0.08
C ASP A 54 -5.56 1.62 0.91
N LEU A 55 -6.32 1.72 2.00
CA LEU A 55 -6.28 0.71 3.07
C LEU A 55 -6.83 -0.64 2.60
N LEU A 56 -7.95 -0.62 1.86
CA LEU A 56 -8.57 -1.81 1.29
C LEU A 56 -7.62 -2.50 0.31
N THR A 57 -7.02 -1.70 -0.59
CA THR A 57 -6.05 -2.21 -1.57
C THR A 57 -4.81 -2.80 -0.91
N ALA A 58 -4.19 -2.09 0.04
CA ALA A 58 -3.01 -2.57 0.75
C ALA A 58 -3.28 -3.86 1.52
N ARG A 59 -4.44 -3.95 2.20
CA ARG A 59 -4.87 -5.14 2.95
C ARG A 59 -5.07 -6.34 2.03
N ASP A 60 -5.77 -6.16 0.93
CA ASP A 60 -6.14 -7.28 0.08
C ASP A 60 -4.97 -7.73 -0.80
N ALA A 61 -4.12 -6.80 -1.23
CA ALA A 61 -2.86 -7.17 -1.87
C ALA A 61 -1.94 -7.97 -0.92
N ALA A 62 -1.89 -7.59 0.37
CA ALA A 62 -1.17 -8.36 1.39
C ALA A 62 -1.76 -9.78 1.53
N LYS A 63 -3.09 -9.92 1.62
CA LYS A 63 -3.76 -11.22 1.72
C LYS A 63 -3.47 -12.12 0.52
N GLU A 64 -3.57 -11.60 -0.70
CA GLU A 64 -3.28 -12.38 -1.90
C GLU A 64 -1.79 -12.75 -2.01
N ALA A 65 -0.88 -11.84 -1.66
CA ALA A 65 0.54 -12.14 -1.60
C ALA A 65 0.84 -13.26 -0.58
N ILE A 66 0.20 -13.26 0.59
CA ILE A 66 0.31 -14.33 1.59
C ILE A 66 -0.14 -15.68 0.99
N ARG A 67 -1.28 -15.71 0.28
CA ARG A 67 -1.76 -16.94 -0.38
C ARG A 67 -0.76 -17.46 -1.41
N LEU A 68 -0.17 -16.57 -2.22
CA LEU A 68 0.85 -16.95 -3.20
C LEU A 68 2.15 -17.43 -2.55
N ILE A 69 2.59 -16.79 -1.48
CA ILE A 69 3.79 -17.22 -0.74
C ILE A 69 3.56 -18.59 -0.12
N ASN A 70 2.43 -18.81 0.55
CA ASN A 70 2.10 -20.09 1.16
C ASN A 70 2.07 -21.26 0.15
N LYS A 71 1.66 -20.97 -1.12
CA LYS A 71 1.73 -21.96 -2.21
C LYS A 71 3.17 -22.23 -2.66
N LYS A 72 4.02 -21.21 -2.71
CA LYS A 72 5.41 -21.32 -3.20
C LYS A 72 6.38 -21.83 -2.13
N LYS A 73 6.12 -21.51 -0.86
CA LYS A 73 6.97 -21.76 0.30
C LYS A 73 6.11 -22.18 1.50
N PRO A 74 5.51 -23.38 1.47
CA PRO A 74 4.60 -23.84 2.53
C PRO A 74 5.28 -24.01 3.90
N GLU A 75 6.59 -24.05 3.94
CA GLU A 75 7.40 -24.10 5.17
C GLU A 75 7.48 -22.77 5.91
N LEU A 76 7.04 -21.65 5.29
CA LEU A 76 7.00 -20.34 5.92
C LEU A 76 5.70 -20.10 6.66
N THR A 77 5.79 -19.41 7.78
CA THR A 77 4.63 -18.88 8.50
C THR A 77 4.47 -17.41 8.15
N ILE A 78 3.37 -17.06 7.47
CA ILE A 78 3.09 -15.67 7.15
C ILE A 78 1.91 -15.22 8.01
N ALA A 79 2.16 -14.25 8.89
CA ALA A 79 1.15 -13.69 9.79
C ALA A 79 0.77 -12.28 9.36
N LEU A 80 -0.53 -12.00 9.29
CA LEU A 80 -1.09 -10.71 8.94
C LEU A 80 -1.37 -9.92 10.23
N PHE A 81 -0.78 -8.74 10.34
CA PHE A 81 -1.11 -7.76 11.38
C PHE A 81 -2.42 -7.03 11.01
N PRO A 82 -3.24 -6.62 11.98
CA PRO A 82 -4.43 -5.81 11.71
C PRO A 82 -4.10 -4.56 10.87
N PRO A 83 -4.92 -4.24 9.85
CA PRO A 83 -4.66 -3.05 9.03
C PRO A 83 -4.63 -1.77 9.88
N ILE A 84 -3.64 -0.92 9.66
CA ILE A 84 -3.47 0.36 10.36
C ILE A 84 -4.01 1.49 9.46
N PRO A 85 -5.18 2.10 9.79
CA PRO A 85 -5.87 3.09 8.95
C PRO A 85 -5.31 4.51 9.17
N LEU A 86 -3.98 4.67 9.19
CA LEU A 86 -3.31 5.93 9.47
C LEU A 86 -2.27 6.23 8.39
N GLY A 87 -2.09 7.51 8.07
CA GLY A 87 -1.11 7.94 7.09
C GLY A 87 -0.84 9.43 7.17
N TYR A 88 0.08 9.91 6.33
CA TYR A 88 0.28 11.31 6.08
C TYR A 88 -0.38 11.65 4.75
N SER A 89 -1.46 12.43 4.77
CA SER A 89 -2.28 12.83 3.62
C SER A 89 -2.59 14.32 3.69
N LYS A 90 -1.53 15.14 3.84
CA LYS A 90 -1.66 16.59 4.06
C LYS A 90 -2.45 17.28 2.95
N MET A 91 -2.26 16.89 1.71
CA MET A 91 -2.91 17.52 0.57
C MET A 91 -4.43 17.33 0.58
N ALA A 92 -4.91 16.23 1.12
CA ALA A 92 -6.33 15.84 1.14
C ALA A 92 -7.09 16.31 2.39
N THR A 93 -6.45 17.07 3.31
CA THR A 93 -7.04 17.43 4.62
C THR A 93 -8.26 18.37 4.55
N ASP A 94 -8.53 18.99 3.41
CA ASP A 94 -9.72 19.83 3.20
C ASP A 94 -11.02 19.04 2.95
N PHE A 95 -10.90 17.72 2.84
CA PHE A 95 -12.03 16.85 2.54
C PHE A 95 -12.39 15.99 3.76
N PRO A 96 -13.69 15.94 4.12
CA PRO A 96 -14.18 15.11 5.22
C PRO A 96 -13.81 13.63 5.01
N GLY A 97 -13.45 12.95 6.09
CA GLY A 97 -13.08 11.53 6.06
C GLY A 97 -11.57 11.28 5.91
N THR A 98 -10.77 12.27 5.50
CA THR A 98 -9.31 12.17 5.50
C THR A 98 -8.75 12.25 6.91
N VAL A 99 -7.94 11.25 7.29
CA VAL A 99 -7.21 11.20 8.56
C VAL A 99 -5.72 11.31 8.29
N SER A 100 -5.18 12.51 8.45
CA SER A 100 -3.75 12.77 8.25
C SER A 100 -3.02 12.86 9.59
N THR A 101 -1.93 12.10 9.74
CA THR A 101 -1.04 12.16 10.90
C THR A 101 0.28 12.86 10.56
N GLN A 102 1.06 13.20 11.58
CA GLN A 102 2.40 13.73 11.36
C GLN A 102 3.37 12.64 10.88
N ILE A 103 4.37 13.01 10.08
CA ILE A 103 5.45 12.11 9.64
C ILE A 103 6.15 11.45 10.83
N LYS A 104 6.37 12.21 11.92
CA LYS A 104 6.95 11.71 13.17
C LYS A 104 6.09 10.62 13.81
N THR A 105 4.77 10.75 13.76
CA THR A 105 3.83 9.75 14.28
C THR A 105 3.97 8.44 13.52
N LEU A 106 3.98 8.48 12.18
CA LEU A 106 4.18 7.29 11.34
C LEU A 106 5.51 6.60 11.63
N LYS A 107 6.60 7.39 11.71
CA LYS A 107 7.93 6.87 12.09
C LYS A 107 7.87 6.13 13.41
N THR A 108 7.16 6.67 14.40
CA THR A 108 7.05 6.07 15.74
C THR A 108 6.25 4.78 15.68
N ILE A 109 5.06 4.79 15.05
CA ILE A 109 4.20 3.61 14.94
C ILE A 109 4.94 2.45 14.25
N VAL A 110 5.54 2.70 13.08
CA VAL A 110 6.29 1.66 12.34
C VAL A 110 7.42 1.10 13.18
N SER A 111 8.22 2.00 13.80
CA SER A 111 9.32 1.57 14.65
C SER A 111 8.84 0.74 15.84
N ASP A 112 7.80 1.16 16.53
CA ASP A 112 7.34 0.54 17.76
C ASP A 112 6.64 -0.80 17.49
N VAL A 113 5.83 -0.91 16.42
CA VAL A 113 5.22 -2.16 16.01
C VAL A 113 6.30 -3.20 15.67
N CYS A 114 7.25 -2.87 14.79
CA CYS A 114 8.33 -3.79 14.44
C CYS A 114 9.22 -4.15 15.64
N SER A 115 9.56 -3.18 16.48
CA SER A 115 10.38 -3.41 17.70
C SER A 115 9.68 -4.29 18.72
N SER A 116 8.35 -4.21 18.82
CA SER A 116 7.56 -5.04 19.74
C SER A 116 7.69 -6.52 19.42
N PHE A 117 7.63 -6.89 18.15
CA PHE A 117 7.87 -8.26 17.71
C PHE A 117 9.37 -8.64 17.71
N ALA A 118 10.24 -7.70 17.33
CA ALA A 118 11.69 -7.94 17.31
C ALA A 118 12.27 -8.33 18.67
N ARG A 119 11.73 -7.78 19.78
CA ARG A 119 12.11 -8.15 21.15
C ARG A 119 11.86 -9.63 21.47
N PHE A 120 10.92 -10.25 20.76
CA PHE A 120 10.61 -11.69 20.88
C PHE A 120 11.29 -12.53 19.79
N GLY A 121 12.25 -11.95 19.03
CA GLY A 121 13.07 -12.67 18.07
C GLY A 121 12.50 -12.75 16.65
N PHE A 122 11.37 -12.14 16.34
CA PHE A 122 10.86 -12.03 14.96
C PHE A 122 11.78 -11.13 14.14
N LYS A 123 12.07 -11.54 12.89
CA LYS A 123 13.13 -10.90 12.09
C LYS A 123 12.66 -10.29 10.78
N TYR A 124 11.53 -10.70 10.22
CA TYR A 124 11.11 -10.34 8.87
C TYR A 124 9.78 -9.63 8.89
N PHE A 125 9.74 -8.42 8.30
CA PHE A 125 8.55 -7.57 8.26
C PHE A 125 8.34 -7.01 6.86
N VAL A 126 7.07 -6.95 6.43
CA VAL A 126 6.64 -6.35 5.16
C VAL A 126 5.60 -5.28 5.48
N ILE A 127 5.92 -4.03 5.23
CA ILE A 127 4.97 -2.91 5.36
C ILE A 127 4.25 -2.77 4.03
N CYS A 128 2.97 -3.10 4.02
CA CYS A 128 2.14 -3.03 2.82
C CYS A 128 1.37 -1.70 2.79
N THR A 129 1.77 -0.78 1.93
CA THR A 129 1.03 0.47 1.71
C THR A 129 0.60 0.59 0.25
N PHE A 130 -0.48 1.33 -0.01
CA PHE A 130 -0.89 1.71 -1.37
C PHE A 130 -0.92 3.23 -1.54
N HIS A 131 -0.46 3.97 -0.56
CA HIS A 131 -0.44 5.43 -0.52
C HIS A 131 0.95 5.99 -0.83
N MET A 132 1.05 6.80 -1.89
CA MET A 132 2.32 7.25 -2.46
C MET A 132 2.72 8.69 -2.09
N ASP A 133 2.06 9.31 -1.11
CA ASP A 133 2.48 10.62 -0.59
C ASP A 133 3.91 10.56 -0.03
N LEU A 134 4.74 11.54 -0.41
CA LEU A 134 6.16 11.59 -0.04
C LEU A 134 6.36 11.66 1.49
N GLY A 135 5.46 12.36 2.21
CA GLY A 135 5.50 12.44 3.68
C GLY A 135 5.15 11.10 4.32
N HIS A 136 4.18 10.38 3.75
CA HIS A 136 3.82 9.03 4.17
C HIS A 136 5.00 8.07 4.03
N LEU A 137 5.56 7.98 2.84
CA LEU A 137 6.75 7.15 2.58
C LEU A 137 7.93 7.55 3.47
N LYS A 138 8.17 8.85 3.65
CA LYS A 138 9.23 9.33 4.56
C LYS A 138 9.02 8.85 5.99
N GLY A 139 7.79 8.89 6.50
CA GLY A 139 7.43 8.38 7.82
C GLY A 139 7.73 6.88 7.95
N ILE A 140 7.23 6.08 6.99
CA ILE A 140 7.44 4.62 6.94
C ILE A 140 8.94 4.30 6.89
N TYR A 141 9.68 4.81 5.90
CA TYR A 141 11.12 4.52 5.75
C TYR A 141 11.95 4.97 6.95
N SER A 142 11.59 6.11 7.56
CA SER A 142 12.25 6.57 8.79
C SER A 142 12.00 5.63 9.97
N GLY A 143 10.78 5.09 10.10
CA GLY A 143 10.41 4.10 11.12
C GLY A 143 11.12 2.76 10.90
N MET A 144 11.11 2.25 9.66
CA MET A 144 11.85 1.04 9.27
C MET A 144 13.34 1.16 9.62
N ASN A 145 13.97 2.27 9.21
CA ASN A 145 15.39 2.53 9.48
C ASN A 145 15.69 2.61 10.99
N LYS A 146 14.79 3.23 11.78
CA LYS A 146 14.94 3.27 13.24
C LYS A 146 14.87 1.86 13.84
N ALA A 147 13.88 1.07 13.46
CA ALA A 147 13.71 -0.30 13.95
C ALA A 147 14.89 -1.21 13.57
N MET A 148 15.35 -1.16 12.31
CA MET A 148 16.49 -1.94 11.82
C MET A 148 17.82 -1.53 12.46
N LYS A 149 18.00 -0.26 12.85
CA LYS A 149 19.19 0.19 13.59
C LYS A 149 19.19 -0.28 15.05
N THR A 150 17.98 -0.44 15.64
CA THR A 150 17.84 -0.85 17.05
C THR A 150 17.88 -2.36 17.20
N HIS A 151 17.37 -3.09 16.20
CA HIS A 151 17.22 -4.54 16.21
C HIS A 151 17.82 -5.16 14.97
N SER A 152 18.36 -6.39 15.09
CA SER A 152 18.84 -7.18 13.93
C SER A 152 17.68 -7.79 13.15
N ILE A 153 16.88 -6.93 12.50
CA ILE A 153 15.69 -7.30 11.72
C ILE A 153 15.79 -6.80 10.29
N LYS A 154 14.97 -7.36 9.42
CA LYS A 154 14.85 -6.98 8.01
C LYS A 154 13.41 -6.51 7.76
N ILE A 155 13.26 -5.32 7.22
CA ILE A 155 11.97 -4.73 6.88
C ILE A 155 12.00 -4.28 5.44
N ILE A 156 10.93 -4.54 4.70
CA ILE A 156 10.72 -3.99 3.36
C ILE A 156 9.37 -3.28 3.28
N GLU A 157 9.34 -2.26 2.46
CA GLU A 157 8.18 -1.65 1.87
C GLU A 157 8.29 -1.86 0.34
N PRO A 158 7.33 -2.54 -0.34
CA PRO A 158 7.51 -3.05 -1.71
C PRO A 158 7.43 -2.05 -2.86
N TRP A 159 7.20 -0.75 -2.61
CA TRP A 159 7.17 0.26 -3.70
C TRP A 159 8.51 0.44 -4.41
N GLY A 160 9.63 0.30 -3.70
CA GLY A 160 10.93 0.26 -4.36
C GLY A 160 10.97 -0.79 -5.48
N PRO A 161 10.71 -2.07 -5.21
CA PRO A 161 10.55 -3.11 -6.22
C PRO A 161 9.48 -2.81 -7.28
N TYR A 162 8.33 -2.23 -6.90
CA TYR A 162 7.25 -1.89 -7.82
C TYR A 162 7.69 -0.92 -8.92
N PHE A 163 8.42 0.14 -8.58
CA PHE A 163 8.93 1.11 -9.54
C PHE A 163 9.93 0.52 -10.57
N HIS A 164 10.41 -0.69 -10.33
CA HIS A 164 11.29 -1.44 -11.24
C HIS A 164 10.57 -2.61 -11.91
N ASN A 165 9.23 -2.67 -11.83
CA ASN A 165 8.44 -3.72 -12.46
C ASN A 165 8.31 -3.46 -13.96
N LYS A 166 9.03 -4.26 -14.76
CA LYS A 166 9.07 -4.14 -16.22
C LYS A 166 7.73 -4.39 -16.90
N GLU A 167 6.85 -5.19 -16.31
CA GLU A 167 5.53 -5.45 -16.89
C GLU A 167 4.62 -4.21 -16.76
N VAL A 168 4.70 -3.50 -15.65
CA VAL A 168 4.02 -2.22 -15.48
C VAL A 168 4.57 -1.20 -16.49
N GLU A 169 5.89 -1.08 -16.59
CA GLU A 169 6.56 -0.18 -17.52
C GLU A 169 6.17 -0.42 -18.98
N LYS A 170 5.98 -1.68 -19.38
CA LYS A 170 5.57 -2.05 -20.75
C LYS A 170 4.09 -1.80 -21.04
N ARG A 171 3.20 -2.07 -20.08
CA ARG A 171 1.75 -2.00 -20.30
C ARG A 171 1.19 -0.59 -20.18
N GLU A 172 1.73 0.23 -19.32
CA GLU A 172 1.27 1.60 -19.09
C GLU A 172 1.14 2.43 -20.39
N PRO A 173 2.10 2.40 -21.32
CA PRO A 173 1.95 3.11 -22.60
C PRO A 173 0.84 2.57 -23.51
N GLN A 174 0.36 1.35 -23.30
CA GLN A 174 -0.63 0.69 -24.18
C GLN A 174 -2.08 1.11 -23.89
N VAL A 175 -2.32 1.84 -22.79
CA VAL A 175 -3.69 2.32 -22.45
C VAL A 175 -4.20 3.46 -23.35
N GLY A 176 -3.36 3.99 -24.23
CA GLY A 176 -3.77 4.98 -25.25
C GLY A 176 -3.82 6.42 -24.76
N PHE A 177 -3.30 6.74 -23.57
CA PHE A 177 -3.14 8.10 -23.05
C PHE A 177 -1.96 8.20 -22.08
N ASP A 178 -1.56 9.43 -21.69
CA ASP A 178 -0.41 9.68 -20.82
C ASP A 178 -0.71 9.36 -19.36
N THR A 179 -0.37 8.14 -18.96
CA THR A 179 -0.57 7.65 -17.58
C THR A 179 0.32 8.33 -16.55
N LYS A 180 1.33 9.10 -16.93
CA LYS A 180 2.16 9.88 -16.00
C LYS A 180 1.40 11.01 -15.33
N LYS A 181 0.25 11.39 -15.88
CA LYS A 181 -0.65 12.41 -15.33
C LYS A 181 -1.71 11.83 -14.39
N GLU A 182 -1.75 10.52 -14.25
CA GLU A 182 -2.66 9.81 -13.37
C GLU A 182 -2.02 9.74 -11.97
N VAL A 183 -2.55 10.50 -10.99
CA VAL A 183 -1.86 10.70 -9.71
C VAL A 183 -2.69 10.31 -8.50
N HIS A 184 -3.98 10.74 -8.41
CA HIS A 184 -4.82 10.53 -7.24
C HIS A 184 -6.29 10.37 -7.61
N ALA A 185 -6.98 9.39 -7.05
CA ALA A 185 -8.37 8.99 -7.37
C ALA A 185 -8.58 8.89 -8.90
N CYS A 186 -7.56 8.42 -9.57
CA CYS A 186 -7.36 8.50 -11.00
C CYS A 186 -7.86 7.25 -11.73
N PHE A 187 -7.58 7.16 -13.01
CA PHE A 187 -7.83 5.97 -13.83
C PHE A 187 -7.40 4.66 -13.15
N ARG A 188 -6.15 4.61 -12.58
CA ARG A 188 -5.62 3.37 -11.98
C ARG A 188 -6.42 2.92 -10.77
N GLU A 189 -6.67 3.84 -9.84
CA GLU A 189 -7.37 3.54 -8.58
C GLU A 189 -8.84 3.26 -8.84
N THR A 190 -9.47 4.01 -9.73
CA THR A 190 -10.86 3.74 -10.13
C THR A 190 -10.99 2.39 -10.82
N SER A 191 -10.05 2.02 -11.70
CA SER A 191 -10.01 0.70 -12.35
C SER A 191 -9.85 -0.42 -11.33
N LEU A 192 -8.94 -0.23 -10.38
CA LEU A 192 -8.67 -1.18 -9.31
C LEU A 192 -9.90 -1.40 -8.43
N MET A 193 -10.54 -0.32 -7.98
CA MET A 193 -11.74 -0.39 -7.15
C MET A 193 -12.94 -0.96 -7.92
N ASN A 194 -13.10 -0.67 -9.21
CA ASN A 194 -14.10 -1.32 -10.05
C ASN A 194 -13.88 -2.84 -10.17
N TYR A 195 -12.65 -3.30 -10.12
CA TYR A 195 -12.35 -4.73 -10.09
C TYR A 195 -12.62 -5.37 -8.72
N GLN A 196 -12.14 -4.74 -7.64
CA GLN A 196 -12.19 -5.34 -6.30
C GLN A 196 -13.52 -5.07 -5.57
N TYR A 197 -14.08 -3.88 -5.72
CA TYR A 197 -15.21 -3.37 -4.94
C TYR A 197 -16.17 -2.54 -5.80
N PRO A 198 -16.73 -3.10 -6.90
CA PRO A 198 -17.57 -2.31 -7.81
C PRO A 198 -18.77 -1.67 -7.13
N TYR A 199 -19.25 -2.24 -6.03
CA TYR A 199 -20.37 -1.72 -5.23
C TYR A 199 -19.99 -0.53 -4.33
N LEU A 200 -18.71 -0.22 -4.16
CA LEU A 200 -18.20 0.96 -3.44
C LEU A 200 -17.84 2.12 -4.38
N VAL A 201 -17.87 1.91 -5.68
CA VAL A 201 -17.55 2.93 -6.69
C VAL A 201 -18.85 3.61 -7.12
N ASP A 202 -18.92 4.93 -6.95
CA ASP A 202 -20.07 5.71 -7.46
C ASP A 202 -20.00 5.75 -8.99
N PRO A 203 -21.06 5.30 -9.71
CA PRO A 203 -21.06 5.22 -11.16
C PRO A 203 -20.95 6.59 -11.87
N SER A 204 -21.12 7.69 -11.15
CA SER A 204 -20.91 9.05 -11.66
C SER A 204 -19.48 9.31 -12.13
N TYR A 205 -18.50 8.46 -11.73
CA TYR A 205 -17.11 8.57 -12.22
C TYR A 205 -17.01 8.64 -13.74
N LYS A 206 -17.95 7.99 -14.47
CA LYS A 206 -18.02 7.97 -15.94
C LYS A 206 -18.21 9.35 -16.57
N ASN A 207 -18.72 10.30 -15.79
CA ASN A 207 -19.01 11.67 -16.23
C ASN A 207 -17.94 12.68 -15.74
N LEU A 208 -16.95 12.23 -14.95
CA LEU A 208 -15.94 13.11 -14.40
C LEU A 208 -14.97 13.57 -15.50
N GLN A 209 -14.68 14.86 -15.50
CA GLN A 209 -13.71 15.47 -16.43
C GLN A 209 -12.28 15.09 -16.01
N SER A 210 -11.37 14.98 -16.98
CA SER A 210 -9.95 14.79 -16.65
C SER A 210 -9.35 16.05 -16.04
N ILE A 211 -8.74 15.93 -14.86
CA ILE A 211 -8.07 17.02 -14.16
C ILE A 211 -6.58 16.67 -14.03
N TYR A 212 -5.71 17.56 -14.52
CA TYR A 212 -4.26 17.37 -14.45
C TYR A 212 -3.58 18.50 -13.69
N ARG A 213 -2.74 18.14 -12.72
CA ARG A 213 -1.91 19.04 -11.95
C ARG A 213 -0.57 18.38 -11.65
N ASP A 214 0.50 19.15 -11.61
CA ASP A 214 1.81 18.69 -11.17
C ASP A 214 1.88 18.78 -9.63
N LEU A 215 1.63 17.66 -8.96
CA LEU A 215 1.69 17.56 -7.50
C LEU A 215 3.13 17.46 -6.96
N TYR A 216 4.13 17.29 -7.82
CA TYR A 216 5.54 17.20 -7.43
C TYR A 216 6.30 18.53 -7.62
N SER A 217 5.61 19.60 -8.02
CA SER A 217 6.19 20.94 -8.10
C SER A 217 6.51 21.49 -6.71
N PRO A 218 7.66 22.15 -6.51
CA PRO A 218 7.94 22.86 -5.26
C PRO A 218 6.88 23.89 -4.86
N ARG A 219 6.11 24.41 -5.84
CA ARG A 219 5.06 25.41 -5.61
C ARG A 219 3.84 24.88 -4.87
N VAL A 220 3.67 23.56 -4.81
CA VAL A 220 2.54 22.89 -4.13
C VAL A 220 2.93 22.31 -2.77
N LEU A 221 4.20 22.35 -2.39
CA LEU A 221 4.66 21.84 -1.11
C LEU A 221 3.95 22.53 0.06
N GLY A 222 3.36 21.75 0.94
CA GLY A 222 2.63 22.20 2.12
C GLY A 222 1.23 22.75 1.86
N LYS A 223 0.78 22.79 0.59
CA LYS A 223 -0.57 23.18 0.19
C LYS A 223 -1.51 21.97 0.21
N THR A 224 -2.80 22.27 0.33
CA THR A 224 -3.87 21.30 0.18
C THR A 224 -4.37 21.23 -1.27
N PHE A 225 -5.19 20.25 -1.60
CA PHE A 225 -5.80 20.16 -2.94
C PHE A 225 -6.62 21.40 -3.28
N LYS A 226 -7.43 21.91 -2.32
CA LYS A 226 -8.21 23.12 -2.55
C LYS A 226 -7.35 24.37 -2.74
N ASP A 227 -6.23 24.49 -2.03
CA ASP A 227 -5.27 25.61 -2.20
C ASP A 227 -4.69 25.70 -3.62
N ILE A 228 -4.68 24.59 -4.36
CA ILE A 228 -4.16 24.53 -5.74
C ILE A 228 -5.26 24.32 -6.79
N GLY A 229 -6.52 24.52 -6.39
CA GLY A 229 -7.67 24.52 -7.29
C GLY A 229 -8.20 23.12 -7.66
N ILE A 230 -7.84 22.09 -6.89
CA ILE A 230 -8.41 20.74 -7.02
C ILE A 230 -9.60 20.64 -6.07
N ILE A 231 -10.76 21.01 -6.57
CA ILE A 231 -12.00 21.13 -5.75
C ILE A 231 -12.67 19.78 -5.56
N GLU A 232 -12.56 18.88 -6.54
CA GLU A 232 -13.22 17.58 -6.56
C GLU A 232 -12.37 16.45 -5.95
N GLY A 233 -11.17 16.75 -5.45
CA GLY A 233 -10.33 15.78 -4.74
C GLY A 233 -9.71 14.68 -5.62
N TYR A 234 -9.57 14.86 -6.94
CA TYR A 234 -8.90 13.89 -7.80
C TYR A 234 -7.98 14.56 -8.83
N VAL A 235 -6.96 13.81 -9.28
CA VAL A 235 -6.01 14.23 -10.31
C VAL A 235 -5.75 13.08 -11.27
N GLY A 236 -6.31 13.17 -12.46
CA GLY A 236 -6.28 12.14 -13.48
C GLY A 236 -7.59 12.04 -14.26
N SER A 237 -7.86 10.85 -14.78
CA SER A 237 -8.95 10.57 -15.71
C SER A 237 -9.84 9.42 -15.22
N PRO A 238 -10.60 9.56 -14.13
CA PRO A 238 -11.39 8.46 -13.57
C PRO A 238 -12.40 7.88 -14.55
N ALA A 239 -13.00 8.70 -15.44
CA ALA A 239 -13.95 8.25 -16.45
C ALA A 239 -13.38 7.22 -17.45
N ARG A 240 -12.06 7.09 -17.54
CA ARG A 240 -11.36 6.10 -18.38
C ARG A 240 -11.14 4.75 -17.70
N ALA A 241 -11.63 4.59 -16.49
CA ALA A 241 -11.41 3.37 -15.70
C ALA A 241 -11.89 2.12 -16.42
N ASP A 242 -11.08 1.07 -16.33
CA ASP A 242 -11.28 -0.23 -16.94
C ASP A 242 -11.03 -1.35 -15.93
N SER A 243 -12.02 -2.23 -15.71
CA SER A 243 -11.95 -3.28 -14.70
C SER A 243 -10.93 -4.38 -15.05
N ASP A 244 -10.67 -4.64 -16.33
CA ASP A 244 -9.64 -5.62 -16.74
C ASP A 244 -8.24 -5.06 -16.54
N TYR A 245 -8.06 -3.75 -16.75
CA TYR A 245 -6.84 -3.07 -16.33
C TYR A 245 -6.70 -3.13 -14.80
N GLY A 246 -7.75 -2.87 -14.05
CA GLY A 246 -7.77 -2.94 -12.59
C GLY A 246 -7.35 -4.32 -12.07
N ARG A 247 -7.86 -5.39 -12.67
CA ARG A 247 -7.48 -6.78 -12.36
C ARG A 247 -5.99 -7.00 -12.60
N TRP A 248 -5.49 -6.63 -13.76
CA TRP A 248 -4.08 -6.76 -14.10
C TRP A 248 -3.19 -5.94 -13.14
N TYR A 249 -3.58 -4.69 -12.85
CA TYR A 249 -2.83 -3.79 -11.98
C TYR A 249 -2.74 -4.35 -10.55
N PHE A 250 -3.85 -4.87 -10.02
CA PHE A 250 -3.86 -5.55 -8.72
C PHE A 250 -2.92 -6.77 -8.70
N GLN A 251 -2.93 -7.59 -9.75
CA GLN A 251 -2.02 -8.73 -9.85
C GLN A 251 -0.55 -8.29 -9.83
N GLN A 252 -0.19 -7.18 -10.49
CA GLN A 252 1.17 -6.67 -10.47
C GLN A 252 1.60 -6.23 -9.05
N ILE A 253 0.70 -5.63 -8.28
CA ILE A 253 0.96 -5.27 -6.88
C ILE A 253 1.18 -6.54 -6.04
N VAL A 254 0.30 -7.53 -6.17
CA VAL A 254 0.39 -8.81 -5.46
C VAL A 254 1.67 -9.57 -5.77
N GLU A 255 2.05 -9.66 -7.04
CA GLU A 255 3.31 -10.30 -7.46
C GLU A 255 4.53 -9.57 -6.94
N THR A 256 4.50 -8.24 -6.95
CA THR A 256 5.57 -7.40 -6.38
C THR A 256 5.73 -7.66 -4.89
N TYR A 257 4.63 -7.69 -4.13
CA TYR A 257 4.66 -7.99 -2.69
C TYR A 257 5.20 -9.42 -2.45
N THR A 258 4.73 -10.38 -3.23
CA THR A 258 5.18 -11.77 -3.15
C THR A 258 6.68 -11.89 -3.39
N GLN A 259 7.17 -11.37 -4.51
CA GLN A 259 8.57 -11.50 -4.92
C GLN A 259 9.50 -10.71 -3.99
N ALA A 260 9.11 -9.51 -3.58
CA ALA A 260 9.87 -8.71 -2.64
C ALA A 260 10.02 -9.41 -1.27
N THR A 261 8.96 -10.05 -0.79
CA THR A 261 8.99 -10.83 0.46
C THR A 261 9.91 -12.03 0.36
N LEU A 262 9.83 -12.81 -0.71
CA LEU A 262 10.71 -13.95 -0.93
C LEU A 262 12.19 -13.51 -1.03
N ASN A 263 12.46 -12.44 -1.76
CA ASN A 263 13.81 -11.88 -1.86
C ASN A 263 14.34 -11.38 -0.51
N LEU A 264 13.49 -10.73 0.32
CA LEU A 264 13.84 -10.32 1.68
C LEU A 264 14.25 -11.52 2.53
N TYR A 265 13.43 -12.59 2.50
CA TYR A 265 13.70 -13.82 3.25
C TYR A 265 14.99 -14.50 2.79
N GLU A 266 15.21 -14.62 1.49
CA GLU A 266 16.40 -15.20 0.88
C GLU A 266 17.65 -14.32 1.02
N GLY A 267 17.55 -13.12 1.56
CA GLY A 267 18.66 -12.18 1.76
C GLY A 267 19.18 -11.54 0.48
N LYS A 268 18.37 -11.55 -0.59
CA LYS A 268 18.71 -10.87 -1.85
C LYS A 268 18.62 -9.35 -1.71
N LYS A 269 19.47 -8.64 -2.46
CA LYS A 269 19.37 -7.17 -2.53
C LYS A 269 18.07 -6.77 -3.23
N LEU A 270 17.32 -5.88 -2.59
CA LEU A 270 16.08 -5.36 -3.11
C LEU A 270 16.31 -4.01 -3.80
N PRO A 271 15.59 -3.73 -4.91
CA PRO A 271 15.59 -2.41 -5.50
C PRO A 271 15.08 -1.36 -4.50
N GLU A 272 15.73 -0.21 -4.49
CA GLU A 272 15.33 0.93 -3.66
C GLU A 272 14.33 1.81 -4.43
N LEU A 273 13.68 2.72 -3.71
CA LEU A 273 12.91 3.80 -4.34
C LEU A 273 13.78 4.58 -5.34
N PRO A 274 13.20 5.12 -6.43
CA PRO A 274 13.93 5.95 -7.39
C PRO A 274 14.70 7.07 -6.69
N LYS A 275 15.92 7.37 -7.15
CA LYS A 275 16.79 8.40 -6.54
C LYS A 275 16.10 9.75 -6.40
N LYS A 276 15.27 10.15 -7.39
CA LYS A 276 14.48 11.38 -7.34
C LYS A 276 13.51 11.39 -6.15
N THR A 277 12.78 10.29 -5.93
CA THR A 277 11.86 10.13 -4.80
C THR A 277 12.61 10.22 -3.47
N GLN A 278 13.75 9.52 -3.34
CA GLN A 278 14.57 9.59 -2.13
C GLN A 278 15.08 11.02 -1.86
N MET A 279 15.50 11.74 -2.90
CA MET A 279 15.97 13.12 -2.77
C MET A 279 14.84 14.06 -2.33
N LEU A 280 13.64 13.93 -2.91
CA LEU A 280 12.46 14.70 -2.49
C LEU A 280 12.08 14.43 -1.04
N MET A 281 12.06 13.17 -0.61
CA MET A 281 11.81 12.82 0.80
C MET A 281 12.85 13.45 1.76
N ARG A 282 14.12 13.52 1.35
CA ARG A 282 15.19 14.17 2.14
C ARG A 282 14.98 15.66 2.22
N SER A 283 14.58 16.32 1.13
CA SER A 283 14.33 17.77 1.10
C SER A 283 13.17 18.23 1.97
N MET A 284 12.28 17.31 2.39
CA MET A 284 11.15 17.60 3.30
C MET A 284 11.58 17.67 4.78
N PHE A 285 12.80 18.09 5.11
CA PHE A 285 13.32 18.09 6.50
C PHE A 285 12.56 19.03 7.44
N TRP A 286 11.90 20.07 6.91
CA TRP A 286 11.08 21.03 7.68
C TRP A 286 9.63 20.56 7.92
N ILE A 287 9.15 19.52 7.22
CA ILE A 287 7.79 19.01 7.43
C ILE A 287 7.81 18.03 8.60
N LYS A 288 7.09 18.39 9.67
CA LYS A 288 7.02 17.62 10.93
C LYS A 288 5.96 16.54 10.89
#